data_b90d94ef16dd49c17bd759384f234111
#
_entry.id   b90d94ef16dd49c17bd759384f234111
#
_cell.length_a   1.000
_cell.length_b   1.000
_cell.length_c   1.000
_cell.angle_alpha   90.00
_cell.angle_beta   90.00
_cell.angle_gamma   90.00
#
_symmetry.space_group_name_H-M   'P 1'
#
loop_
_entity.id
_entity.type
_entity.pdbx_description
1 polymer ?
#
loop_
_entity_poly.entity_id
_entity_poly.type
_entity_poly.pdbx_seq_one_letter_code
_entity_poly.pdbx_strand_id
1 'polypeptide(L)'
;MSLVAIWLMLIYQLSITWETNVQYSHGFLVPILCFYLILKSQDNPLDGTVKKSFLQGKTWYLFGIPLLLALPLIWLIRGANTDWRLLNLVLFGITFILTLIPVFDQGGWNKSKILIFPILFFLVAVPWPLATDLQLTQWFQGKVSSIIVDVLLLLEHEASLQGTVIDVGVFGQIGIDQACSGINGLQASIVITLFF
;
A
#
# COMPACT_ATOMS: atom_id res chain seq x y z
N MET A 1 18.91 2.14 16.81
CA MET A 1 18.41 1.40 15.65
C MET A 1 18.61 2.29 14.43
N SER A 2 19.23 1.80 13.35
CA SER A 2 19.39 2.58 12.11
C SER A 2 18.06 2.64 11.35
N LEU A 3 17.78 3.74 10.66
CA LEU A 3 16.58 3.86 9.80
C LEU A 3 16.46 2.69 8.81
N VAL A 4 17.60 2.24 8.29
CA VAL A 4 17.67 1.08 7.39
C VAL A 4 17.10 -0.17 8.05
N ALA A 5 17.41 -0.41 9.33
CA ALA A 5 16.88 -1.58 10.04
C ALA A 5 15.36 -1.53 10.20
N ILE A 6 14.78 -0.33 10.41
CA ILE A 6 13.33 -0.14 10.51
C ILE A 6 12.66 -0.44 9.15
N TRP A 7 13.24 0.05 8.05
CA TRP A 7 12.75 -0.24 6.70
C TRP A 7 12.84 -1.71 6.35
N LEU A 8 13.97 -2.37 6.66
CA LEU A 8 14.14 -3.81 6.44
C LEU A 8 13.12 -4.63 7.25
N MET A 9 12.87 -4.23 8.50
CA MET A 9 11.85 -4.86 9.33
C MET A 9 10.44 -4.70 8.72
N LEU A 10 10.10 -3.50 8.22
CA LEU A 10 8.82 -3.25 7.57
C LEU A 10 8.68 -4.10 6.29
N ILE A 11 9.69 -4.10 5.42
CA ILE A 11 9.70 -4.89 4.18
C ILE A 11 9.57 -6.38 4.49
N TYR A 12 10.32 -6.89 5.47
CA TYR A 12 10.22 -8.29 5.89
C TYR A 12 8.82 -8.65 6.39
N GLN A 13 8.18 -7.76 7.12
CA GLN A 13 6.82 -7.99 7.59
C GLN A 13 5.79 -8.00 6.46
N LEU A 14 5.94 -7.09 5.50
CA LEU A 14 5.05 -6.98 4.34
C LEU A 14 5.26 -8.14 3.35
N SER A 15 6.49 -8.64 3.21
CA SER A 15 6.82 -9.73 2.28
C SER A 15 6.01 -11.00 2.56
N ILE A 16 5.69 -11.29 3.82
CA ILE A 16 4.82 -12.40 4.20
C ILE A 16 3.44 -12.26 3.55
N THR A 17 2.87 -11.05 3.56
CA THR A 17 1.57 -10.79 2.92
C THR A 17 1.67 -10.79 1.39
N TRP A 18 2.77 -10.31 0.82
CA TRP A 18 2.99 -10.31 -0.63
C TRP A 18 3.16 -11.72 -1.19
N GLU A 19 3.72 -12.64 -0.39
CA GLU A 19 3.90 -14.04 -0.76
C GLU A 19 2.59 -14.83 -0.65
N THR A 20 1.82 -14.60 0.41
CA THR A 20 0.60 -15.37 0.70
C THR A 20 -0.62 -14.86 -0.06
N ASN A 21 -0.63 -13.61 -0.51
CA ASN A 21 -1.76 -12.99 -1.20
C ASN A 21 -1.35 -12.49 -2.59
N VAL A 22 -1.81 -13.19 -3.63
CA VAL A 22 -1.53 -12.87 -5.05
C VAL A 22 -1.87 -11.43 -5.40
N GLN A 23 -2.90 -10.86 -4.78
CA GLN A 23 -3.32 -9.47 -4.98
C GLN A 23 -2.19 -8.46 -4.66
N TYR A 24 -1.34 -8.76 -3.68
CA TYR A 24 -0.25 -7.90 -3.24
C TYR A 24 1.13 -8.32 -3.73
N SER A 25 1.22 -9.28 -4.66
CA SER A 25 2.50 -9.78 -5.20
C SER A 25 3.37 -8.69 -5.85
N HIS A 26 2.76 -7.64 -6.41
CA HIS A 26 3.45 -6.45 -6.91
C HIS A 26 4.27 -5.72 -5.83
N GLY A 27 3.98 -5.95 -4.55
CA GLY A 27 4.69 -5.38 -3.42
C GLY A 27 6.20 -5.66 -3.41
N PHE A 28 6.66 -6.79 -3.98
CA PHE A 28 8.09 -7.08 -4.11
C PHE A 28 8.82 -6.11 -5.04
N LEU A 29 8.14 -5.57 -6.05
CA LEU A 29 8.73 -4.63 -7.00
C LEU A 29 8.81 -3.21 -6.44
N VAL A 30 7.84 -2.82 -5.60
CA VAL A 30 7.69 -1.45 -5.12
C VAL A 30 8.92 -0.90 -4.37
N PRO A 31 9.60 -1.64 -3.47
CA PRO A 31 10.81 -1.15 -2.81
C PRO A 31 11.91 -0.78 -3.79
N ILE A 32 12.06 -1.55 -4.88
CA ILE A 32 13.05 -1.30 -5.94
C ILE A 32 12.69 -0.01 -6.69
N LEU A 33 11.42 0.16 -7.02
CA LEU A 33 10.93 1.37 -7.68
C LEU A 33 11.06 2.60 -6.78
N CYS A 34 10.78 2.49 -5.48
CA CYS A 34 11.01 3.56 -4.51
C CYS A 34 12.48 3.97 -4.47
N PHE A 35 13.38 3.00 -4.42
CA PHE A 35 14.82 3.26 -4.42
C PHE A 35 15.27 3.98 -5.71
N TYR A 36 14.78 3.54 -6.86
CA TYR A 36 15.02 4.22 -8.14
C TYR A 36 14.50 5.67 -8.13
N LEU A 37 13.27 5.90 -7.63
CA LEU A 37 12.69 7.23 -7.52
C LEU A 37 13.49 8.14 -6.59
N ILE A 38 14.04 7.62 -5.50
CA ILE A 38 14.91 8.36 -4.57
C ILE A 38 16.21 8.77 -5.29
N LEU A 39 16.85 7.86 -6.04
CA LEU A 39 18.05 8.18 -6.79
C LEU A 39 17.78 9.26 -7.85
N LYS A 40 16.76 9.07 -8.67
CA LYS A 40 16.34 10.04 -9.70
C LYS A 40 16.02 11.42 -9.14
N SER A 41 15.42 11.43 -7.95
CA SER A 41 15.04 12.66 -7.24
C SER A 41 16.24 13.48 -6.74
N GLN A 42 17.40 12.83 -6.54
CA GLN A 42 18.63 13.51 -6.13
C GLN A 42 19.34 14.21 -7.30
N ASP A 43 19.08 13.80 -8.54
CA ASP A 43 19.67 14.39 -9.74
C ASP A 43 19.12 15.80 -10.06
N ASN A 44 18.01 16.20 -9.44
CA ASN A 44 17.44 17.54 -9.53
C ASN A 44 17.55 18.28 -8.18
N PRO A 45 18.74 18.81 -7.82
CA PRO A 45 18.87 19.60 -6.61
C PRO A 45 18.03 20.86 -6.75
N LEU A 46 16.97 20.96 -5.98
CA LEU A 46 16.27 22.23 -5.80
C LEU A 46 17.27 23.19 -5.13
N ASP A 47 17.78 24.13 -5.92
CA ASP A 47 18.70 25.18 -5.52
C ASP A 47 17.98 26.09 -4.50
N GLY A 48 18.09 25.78 -3.24
CA GLY A 48 17.48 26.49 -2.15
C GLY A 48 18.48 26.60 -1.01
N THR A 49 18.90 27.83 -0.72
CA THR A 49 19.67 28.15 0.49
C THR A 49 19.02 27.48 1.70
N VAL A 50 19.73 26.53 2.29
CA VAL A 50 19.30 25.81 3.48
C VAL A 50 19.16 26.80 4.63
N LYS A 51 17.96 27.33 4.88
CA LYS A 51 17.66 27.99 6.13
C LYS A 51 17.71 26.92 7.22
N LYS A 52 18.75 26.97 8.05
CA LYS A 52 18.82 26.15 9.25
C LYS A 52 17.51 26.35 10.03
N SER A 53 16.73 25.29 10.17
CA SER A 53 15.49 25.34 10.94
C SER A 53 15.84 25.62 12.41
N PHE A 54 15.13 26.54 13.03
CA PHE A 54 15.23 26.86 14.47
C PHE A 54 14.90 25.62 15.36
N LEU A 55 14.27 24.60 14.79
CA LEU A 55 13.86 23.36 15.47
C LEU A 55 14.90 22.23 15.41
N GLN A 56 16.13 22.52 14.92
CA GLN A 56 17.17 21.51 14.74
C GLN A 56 17.44 20.73 16.03
N GLY A 57 17.17 19.43 16.01
CA GLY A 57 17.32 18.51 17.14
C GLY A 57 16.10 18.40 18.07
N LYS A 58 15.27 19.42 18.21
CA LYS A 58 14.10 19.41 19.10
C LYS A 58 12.95 18.55 18.54
N THR A 59 12.83 18.49 17.22
CA THR A 59 11.84 17.67 16.51
C THR A 59 12.07 16.17 16.78
N TRP A 60 13.33 15.76 16.83
CA TRP A 60 13.68 14.37 17.13
C TRP A 60 13.28 13.96 18.56
N TYR A 61 13.52 14.81 19.55
CA TYR A 61 13.13 14.53 20.93
C TYR A 61 11.60 14.49 21.08
N LEU A 62 10.89 15.37 20.38
CA LEU A 62 9.45 15.50 20.54
C LEU A 62 8.68 14.36 19.80
N PHE A 63 9.11 13.99 18.60
CA PHE A 63 8.40 13.02 17.75
C PHE A 63 9.16 11.72 17.56
N GLY A 64 10.48 11.75 17.40
CA GLY A 64 11.28 10.59 17.08
C GLY A 64 11.36 9.60 18.23
N ILE A 65 11.58 10.04 19.46
CA ILE A 65 11.69 9.15 20.62
C ILE A 65 10.36 8.45 20.93
N PRO A 66 9.21 9.14 21.04
CA PRO A 66 7.92 8.45 21.25
C PRO A 66 7.58 7.43 20.16
N LEU A 67 7.87 7.75 18.90
CA LEU A 67 7.64 6.83 17.79
C LEU A 67 8.54 5.60 17.86
N LEU A 68 9.80 5.75 18.23
CA LEU A 68 10.71 4.62 18.45
C LEU A 68 10.24 3.72 19.60
N LEU A 69 9.71 4.30 20.67
CA LEU A 69 9.15 3.55 21.80
C LEU A 69 7.84 2.83 21.43
N ALA A 70 7.11 3.30 20.43
CA ALA A 70 5.91 2.63 19.95
C ALA A 70 6.22 1.34 19.16
N LEU A 71 7.41 1.21 18.56
CA LEU A 71 7.77 0.03 17.76
C LEU A 71 7.68 -1.30 18.51
N PRO A 72 8.26 -1.46 19.72
CA PRO A 72 8.14 -2.70 20.49
C PRO A 72 6.69 -3.00 20.89
N LEU A 73 5.88 -1.98 21.15
CA LEU A 73 4.46 -2.15 21.44
C LEU A 73 3.70 -2.70 20.21
N ILE A 74 3.97 -2.15 19.03
CA ILE A 74 3.39 -2.64 17.78
C ILE A 74 3.80 -4.08 17.50
N TRP A 75 5.07 -4.41 17.75
CA TRP A 75 5.58 -5.77 17.62
C TRP A 75 4.89 -6.75 18.57
N LEU A 76 4.65 -6.33 19.82
CA LEU A 76 3.94 -7.14 20.82
C LEU A 76 2.47 -7.38 20.40
N ILE A 77 1.76 -6.33 19.96
CA ILE A 77 0.36 -6.43 19.52
C ILE A 77 0.26 -7.35 18.29
N ARG A 78 1.22 -7.27 17.38
CA ARG A 78 1.28 -8.16 16.22
C ARG A 78 1.52 -9.62 16.59
N GLY A 79 2.31 -9.90 17.64
CA GLY A 79 2.47 -11.25 18.16
C GLY A 79 1.16 -11.87 18.67
N ALA A 80 0.23 -11.04 19.13
CA ALA A 80 -1.10 -11.47 19.54
C ALA A 80 -2.10 -11.60 18.36
N ASN A 81 -1.93 -10.82 17.28
CA ASN A 81 -2.80 -10.86 16.11
C ASN A 81 -2.01 -10.59 14.82
N THR A 82 -1.63 -11.67 14.14
CA THR A 82 -0.78 -11.63 12.94
C THR A 82 -1.48 -11.02 11.72
N ASP A 83 -2.82 -11.10 11.65
CA ASP A 83 -3.60 -10.72 10.47
C ASP A 83 -4.11 -9.28 10.50
N TRP A 84 -3.73 -8.51 11.50
CA TRP A 84 -4.20 -7.14 11.63
C TRP A 84 -3.49 -6.18 10.67
N ARG A 85 -3.98 -6.13 9.45
CA ARG A 85 -3.43 -5.30 8.35
C ARG A 85 -3.32 -3.81 8.69
N LEU A 86 -4.18 -3.30 9.58
CA LEU A 86 -4.10 -1.92 10.06
C LEU A 86 -2.76 -1.60 10.73
N LEU A 87 -2.16 -2.57 11.44
CA LEU A 87 -0.84 -2.39 12.05
C LEU A 87 0.26 -2.16 11.02
N ASN A 88 0.15 -2.71 9.82
CA ASN A 88 1.10 -2.48 8.74
C ASN A 88 1.05 -1.01 8.28
N LEU A 89 -0.17 -0.43 8.20
CA LEU A 89 -0.34 1.01 7.90
C LEU A 89 0.24 1.89 8.99
N VAL A 90 -0.01 1.56 10.27
CA VAL A 90 0.55 2.31 11.41
C VAL A 90 2.07 2.22 11.41
N LEU A 91 2.64 1.03 11.20
CA LEU A 91 4.09 0.82 11.13
C LEU A 91 4.71 1.59 9.95
N PHE A 92 4.06 1.58 8.79
CA PHE A 92 4.48 2.41 7.66
C PHE A 92 4.45 3.90 8.03
N GLY A 93 3.37 4.38 8.64
CA GLY A 93 3.25 5.79 9.06
C GLY A 93 4.36 6.21 10.03
N ILE A 94 4.69 5.37 11.01
CA ILE A 94 5.80 5.60 11.94
C ILE A 94 7.12 5.65 11.18
N THR A 95 7.38 4.67 10.31
CA THR A 95 8.62 4.60 9.53
C THR A 95 8.75 5.81 8.59
N PHE A 96 7.66 6.25 7.97
CA PHE A 96 7.57 7.45 7.15
C PHE A 96 7.97 8.70 7.93
N ILE A 97 7.36 8.93 9.10
CA ILE A 97 7.65 10.09 9.94
C ILE A 97 9.11 10.05 10.44
N LEU A 98 9.58 8.89 10.93
CA LEU A 98 10.96 8.72 11.39
C LEU A 98 11.99 8.97 10.28
N THR A 99 11.63 8.72 9.01
CA THR A 99 12.49 9.01 7.88
C THR A 99 12.50 10.49 7.53
N LEU A 100 11.36 11.17 7.63
CA LEU A 100 11.25 12.59 7.29
C LEU A 100 11.89 13.51 8.33
N ILE A 101 11.86 13.16 9.62
CA ILE A 101 12.41 14.01 10.70
C ILE A 101 13.87 14.40 10.43
N PRO A 102 14.84 13.48 10.25
CA PRO A 102 16.22 13.85 10.02
C PRO A 102 16.46 14.58 8.69
N VAL A 103 15.64 14.30 7.68
CA VAL A 103 15.71 15.01 6.39
C VAL A 103 15.24 16.45 6.54
N PHE A 104 14.17 16.66 7.27
CA PHE A 104 13.64 17.97 7.57
C PHE A 104 14.62 18.79 8.41
N ASP A 105 15.22 18.18 9.43
CA ASP A 105 16.21 18.85 10.30
C ASP A 105 17.49 19.26 9.54
N GLN A 106 17.91 18.50 8.52
CA GLN A 106 19.13 18.78 7.75
C GLN A 106 18.89 19.67 6.54
N GLY A 107 17.76 19.56 5.89
CA GLY A 107 17.50 20.20 4.60
C GLY A 107 16.22 21.03 4.51
N GLY A 108 15.47 21.12 5.61
CA GLY A 108 14.21 21.84 5.67
C GLY A 108 13.13 21.22 4.75
N TRP A 109 12.08 22.01 4.53
CA TRP A 109 10.91 21.58 3.78
C TRP A 109 11.21 21.20 2.31
N ASN A 110 12.16 21.86 1.67
CA ASN A 110 12.47 21.63 0.27
C ASN A 110 13.06 20.24 0.02
N LYS A 111 14.00 19.79 0.86
CA LYS A 111 14.54 18.43 0.77
C LYS A 111 13.51 17.37 1.17
N SER A 112 12.66 17.66 2.15
CA SER A 112 11.61 16.74 2.57
C SER A 112 10.60 16.50 1.44
N LYS A 113 10.18 17.52 0.70
CA LYS A 113 9.24 17.38 -0.44
C LYS A 113 9.73 16.40 -1.50
N ILE A 114 11.03 16.38 -1.77
CA ILE A 114 11.64 15.50 -2.77
C ILE A 114 11.47 14.03 -2.37
N LEU A 115 11.57 13.72 -1.08
CA LEU A 115 11.47 12.35 -0.57
C LEU A 115 10.04 11.92 -0.23
N ILE A 116 9.11 12.87 -0.04
CA ILE A 116 7.72 12.55 0.30
C ILE A 116 7.09 11.64 -0.77
N PHE A 117 7.22 11.98 -2.05
CA PHE A 117 6.60 11.20 -3.11
C PHE A 117 7.15 9.77 -3.20
N PRO A 118 8.47 9.52 -3.30
CA PRO A 118 9.02 8.16 -3.32
C PRO A 118 8.62 7.32 -2.11
N ILE A 119 8.57 7.94 -0.92
CA ILE A 119 8.20 7.21 0.29
C ILE A 119 6.68 6.94 0.31
N LEU A 120 5.83 7.90 -0.08
CA LEU A 120 4.39 7.68 -0.20
C LEU A 120 4.05 6.66 -1.28
N PHE A 121 4.82 6.58 -2.35
CA PHE A 121 4.66 5.55 -3.37
C PHE A 121 4.75 4.14 -2.77
N PHE A 122 5.56 3.95 -1.72
CA PHE A 122 5.63 2.68 -1.00
C PHE A 122 4.29 2.26 -0.38
N LEU A 123 3.38 3.21 -0.11
CA LEU A 123 2.04 2.93 0.43
C LEU A 123 1.24 1.97 -0.46
N VAL A 124 1.52 1.94 -1.76
CA VAL A 124 0.85 1.04 -2.71
C VAL A 124 1.18 -0.44 -2.41
N ALA A 125 2.36 -0.71 -1.82
CA ALA A 125 2.75 -2.05 -1.39
C ALA A 125 2.17 -2.45 -0.02
N VAL A 126 1.60 -1.50 0.73
CA VAL A 126 1.02 -1.78 2.05
C VAL A 126 -0.40 -2.32 1.88
N PRO A 127 -0.69 -3.53 2.41
CA PRO A 127 -2.02 -4.12 2.30
C PRO A 127 -3.09 -3.22 2.92
N TRP A 128 -4.18 -3.02 2.20
CA TRP A 128 -5.32 -2.25 2.70
C TRP A 128 -5.99 -2.93 3.89
N PRO A 129 -6.68 -2.18 4.76
CA PRO A 129 -7.48 -2.76 5.84
C PRO A 129 -8.45 -3.79 5.29
N LEU A 130 -8.54 -4.94 5.96
CA LEU A 130 -9.29 -6.10 5.46
C LEU A 130 -10.75 -5.75 5.10
N ALA A 131 -11.42 -4.96 5.92
CA ALA A 131 -12.80 -4.56 5.66
C ALA A 131 -12.96 -3.76 4.36
N THR A 132 -12.06 -2.79 4.11
CA THR A 132 -12.07 -1.98 2.89
C THR A 132 -11.73 -2.81 1.66
N ASP A 133 -10.75 -3.70 1.78
CA ASP A 133 -10.31 -4.59 0.73
C ASP A 133 -11.46 -5.54 0.30
N LEU A 134 -12.11 -6.18 1.27
CA LEU A 134 -13.25 -7.07 1.01
C LEU A 134 -14.45 -6.32 0.40
N GLN A 135 -14.80 -5.14 0.92
CA GLN A 135 -15.90 -4.34 0.37
C GLN A 135 -15.65 -3.94 -1.08
N LEU A 136 -14.43 -3.48 -1.38
CA LEU A 136 -14.06 -3.10 -2.74
C LEU A 136 -14.08 -4.30 -3.68
N THR A 137 -13.52 -5.42 -3.26
CA THR A 137 -13.51 -6.67 -4.04
C THR A 137 -14.94 -7.15 -4.31
N GLN A 138 -15.81 -7.18 -3.31
CA GLN A 138 -17.22 -7.59 -3.47
C GLN A 138 -17.98 -6.63 -4.39
N TRP A 139 -17.72 -5.33 -4.29
CA TRP A 139 -18.32 -4.35 -5.18
C TRP A 139 -17.91 -4.59 -6.65
N PHE A 140 -16.63 -4.84 -6.92
CA PHE A 140 -16.15 -5.17 -8.26
C PHE A 140 -16.72 -6.50 -8.76
N GLN A 141 -16.71 -7.55 -7.93
CA GLN A 141 -17.33 -8.83 -8.27
C GLN A 141 -18.80 -8.66 -8.67
N GLY A 142 -19.58 -7.91 -7.88
CA GLY A 142 -20.98 -7.65 -8.18
C GLY A 142 -21.18 -6.90 -9.50
N LYS A 143 -20.32 -5.90 -9.81
CA LYS A 143 -20.37 -5.18 -11.09
C LYS A 143 -20.02 -6.09 -12.28
N VAL A 144 -18.95 -6.87 -12.16
CA VAL A 144 -18.55 -7.82 -13.22
C VAL A 144 -19.65 -8.87 -13.43
N SER A 145 -20.22 -9.42 -12.36
CA SER A 145 -21.32 -10.39 -12.46
C SER A 145 -22.53 -9.82 -13.15
N SER A 146 -22.92 -8.58 -12.82
CA SER A 146 -24.06 -7.89 -13.48
C SER A 146 -23.81 -7.71 -14.99
N ILE A 147 -22.62 -7.23 -15.37
CA ILE A 147 -22.27 -7.04 -16.78
C ILE A 147 -22.31 -8.38 -17.55
N ILE A 148 -21.80 -9.45 -16.92
CA ILE A 148 -21.81 -10.78 -17.57
C ILE A 148 -23.25 -11.26 -17.79
N VAL A 149 -24.13 -11.09 -16.80
CA VAL A 149 -25.55 -11.46 -16.96
C VAL A 149 -26.21 -10.64 -18.06
N ASP A 150 -25.99 -9.34 -18.12
CA ASP A 150 -26.52 -8.48 -19.18
C ASP A 150 -26.05 -8.94 -20.57
N VAL A 151 -24.76 -9.30 -20.71
CA VAL A 151 -24.22 -9.84 -21.96
C VAL A 151 -24.84 -11.19 -22.31
N LEU A 152 -25.03 -12.10 -21.36
CA LEU A 152 -25.66 -13.40 -21.60
C LEU A 152 -27.11 -13.23 -22.04
N LEU A 153 -27.86 -12.33 -21.43
CA LEU A 153 -29.24 -12.02 -21.84
C LEU A 153 -29.30 -11.42 -23.25
N LEU A 154 -28.34 -10.56 -23.63
CA LEU A 154 -28.23 -10.03 -24.99
C LEU A 154 -27.93 -11.12 -26.02
N LEU A 155 -27.27 -12.20 -25.60
CA LEU A 155 -26.98 -13.39 -26.43
C LEU A 155 -28.12 -14.42 -26.39
N GLU A 156 -29.30 -14.03 -25.88
CA GLU A 156 -30.47 -14.89 -25.75
C GLU A 156 -30.29 -16.13 -24.85
N HIS A 157 -29.32 -16.09 -23.93
CA HIS A 157 -29.14 -17.12 -22.90
C HIS A 157 -29.87 -16.72 -21.62
N GLU A 158 -30.63 -17.69 -21.05
CA GLU A 158 -31.23 -17.48 -19.73
C GLU A 158 -30.12 -17.40 -18.68
N ALA A 159 -30.01 -16.26 -18.00
CA ALA A 159 -29.07 -16.03 -16.94
C ALA A 159 -29.71 -15.24 -15.80
N SER A 160 -29.42 -15.63 -14.57
CA SER A 160 -29.85 -14.92 -13.37
C SER A 160 -28.70 -14.75 -12.37
N LEU A 161 -28.68 -13.62 -11.65
CA LEU A 161 -27.66 -13.32 -10.68
C LEU A 161 -28.12 -13.64 -9.26
N GLN A 162 -27.37 -14.45 -8.53
CA GLN A 162 -27.58 -14.74 -7.13
C GLN A 162 -26.31 -14.38 -6.33
N GLY A 163 -26.22 -13.15 -5.85
CA GLY A 163 -25.02 -12.61 -5.21
C GLY A 163 -23.86 -12.47 -6.20
N THR A 164 -22.82 -13.29 -6.10
CA THR A 164 -21.68 -13.38 -7.02
C THR A 164 -21.70 -14.64 -7.89
N VAL A 165 -22.79 -15.42 -7.84
CA VAL A 165 -22.98 -16.63 -8.62
C VAL A 165 -23.99 -16.32 -9.73
N ILE A 166 -23.62 -16.66 -10.97
CA ILE A 166 -24.47 -16.54 -12.15
C ILE A 166 -25.04 -17.92 -12.42
N ASP A 167 -26.36 -18.03 -12.39
CA ASP A 167 -27.09 -19.23 -12.81
C ASP A 167 -27.41 -19.11 -14.30
N VAL A 168 -26.96 -20.06 -15.10
CA VAL A 168 -27.12 -20.13 -16.54
C VAL A 168 -28.10 -21.24 -16.92
N GLY A 169 -29.07 -21.52 -16.07
CA GLY A 169 -30.10 -22.53 -16.30
C GLY A 169 -29.53 -23.93 -16.54
N VAL A 170 -29.78 -24.51 -17.70
CA VAL A 170 -29.32 -25.84 -18.07
C VAL A 170 -27.79 -26.02 -18.10
N PHE A 171 -27.03 -24.95 -18.21
CA PHE A 171 -25.55 -24.97 -18.24
C PHE A 171 -24.92 -24.94 -16.85
N GLY A 172 -25.71 -24.75 -15.80
CA GLY A 172 -25.25 -24.78 -14.41
C GLY A 172 -24.94 -23.39 -13.83
N GLN A 173 -24.13 -23.37 -12.77
CA GLN A 173 -23.82 -22.15 -12.02
C GLN A 173 -22.34 -21.78 -12.18
N ILE A 174 -22.05 -20.51 -12.39
CA ILE A 174 -20.72 -19.93 -12.52
C ILE A 174 -20.49 -18.96 -11.38
N GLY A 175 -19.55 -19.28 -10.48
CA GLY A 175 -19.11 -18.37 -9.42
C GLY A 175 -18.05 -17.38 -9.92
N ILE A 176 -18.20 -16.10 -9.62
CA ILE A 176 -17.16 -15.09 -9.89
C ILE A 176 -16.22 -15.07 -8.70
N ASP A 177 -15.03 -15.65 -8.85
CA ASP A 177 -14.01 -15.66 -7.82
C ASP A 177 -13.39 -14.26 -7.62
N GLN A 178 -12.76 -14.05 -6.45
CA GLN A 178 -12.06 -12.83 -6.10
C GLN A 178 -11.00 -12.44 -7.14
N ALA A 179 -10.27 -13.41 -7.67
CA ALA A 179 -9.27 -13.21 -8.72
C ALA A 179 -9.88 -12.63 -10.01
N CYS A 180 -11.15 -12.92 -10.29
CA CYS A 180 -11.87 -12.45 -11.48
C CYS A 180 -12.47 -11.05 -11.32
N SER A 181 -12.38 -10.45 -10.14
CA SER A 181 -12.90 -9.10 -9.87
C SER A 181 -12.16 -7.97 -10.60
N GLY A 182 -10.98 -8.25 -11.17
CA GLY A 182 -10.12 -7.26 -11.82
C GLY A 182 -9.34 -6.37 -10.85
N ILE A 183 -9.44 -6.59 -9.54
CA ILE A 183 -8.77 -5.75 -8.52
C ILE A 183 -7.24 -5.81 -8.64
N ASN A 184 -6.69 -6.96 -9.03
CA ASN A 184 -5.24 -7.10 -9.26
C ASN A 184 -4.78 -6.21 -10.42
N GLY A 185 -5.56 -6.16 -11.50
CA GLY A 185 -5.30 -5.28 -12.65
C GLY A 185 -5.40 -3.81 -12.28
N LEU A 186 -6.39 -3.44 -11.46
CA LEU A 186 -6.53 -2.08 -10.94
C LEU A 186 -5.31 -1.66 -10.13
N GLN A 187 -4.87 -2.49 -9.19
CA GLN A 187 -3.70 -2.19 -8.35
C GLN A 187 -2.42 -2.08 -9.18
N ALA A 188 -2.19 -3.01 -10.12
CA ALA A 188 -1.05 -2.93 -11.04
C ALA A 188 -1.09 -1.64 -11.88
N SER A 189 -2.26 -1.24 -12.37
CA SER A 189 -2.45 0.01 -13.13
C SER A 189 -2.14 1.24 -12.29
N ILE A 190 -2.54 1.25 -11.01
CA ILE A 190 -2.20 2.33 -10.06
C ILE A 190 -0.68 2.42 -9.87
N VAL A 191 0.02 1.28 -9.68
CA VAL A 191 1.49 1.25 -9.55
C VAL A 191 2.15 1.87 -10.77
N ILE A 192 1.74 1.45 -11.97
CA ILE A 192 2.30 1.94 -13.24
C ILE A 192 2.03 3.45 -13.39
N THR A 193 0.77 3.87 -13.21
CA THR A 193 0.39 5.28 -13.39
C THR A 193 1.07 6.23 -12.41
N LEU A 194 1.31 5.79 -11.18
CA LEU A 194 2.02 6.60 -10.19
C LEU A 194 3.54 6.65 -10.42
N PHE A 195 4.08 5.63 -11.08
CA PHE A 195 5.51 5.55 -11.34
C PHE A 195 5.94 6.38 -12.56
N PHE A 196 5.15 6.44 -13.64
CA PHE A 196 5.42 7.19 -14.88
C PHE A 196 4.74 8.57 -14.89
#